data_af3b36431078bfce5e8e289c08fdc402
#
_entry.id   af3b36431078bfce5e8e289c08fdc402
#
_cell.length_a   1.000
_cell.length_b   1.000
_cell.length_c   1.000
_cell.angle_alpha   90.00
_cell.angle_beta   90.00
_cell.angle_gamma   90.00
#
_symmetry.space_group_name_H-M   'P 1'
#
loop_
_entity.id
_entity.type
_entity.pdbx_description
1 polymer ?
#
loop_
_entity_poly.entity_id
_entity_poly.type
_entity_poly.pdbx_seq_one_letter_code
_entity_poly.pdbx_strand_id
1 'polypeptide(L)'
;MSDLRLEEIVQKYRQLGDAAFRNAYPHPMLVRRDARDGESEVAFHTAFMSRDMLRQTSELGQPDTLTDATREPGQQVLKVAKRAGGPFQDRIGIGRARNADVSLPLPRVSKYHGYFSWSLDGSEYFVTDAGSKNGTSVGGSLVPAKQAVPVSNGTEISFGPYRFLFYTPDGFADLIASRAR
;
A
#
# COMPACT_ATOMS: atom_id res chain seq x y z
N MET A 1 9.45 10.31 7.65
CA MET A 1 9.45 10.36 6.17
C MET A 1 8.17 11.04 5.78
N SER A 2 8.25 12.12 5.01
CA SER A 2 7.04 12.85 4.58
C SER A 2 6.28 11.97 3.58
N ASP A 3 5.01 11.70 3.89
CA ASP A 3 4.10 11.10 2.92
C ASP A 3 4.00 12.04 1.73
N LEU A 4 4.40 11.57 0.56
CA LEU A 4 4.31 12.34 -0.67
C LEU A 4 2.85 12.42 -1.08
N ARG A 5 2.39 13.62 -1.42
CA ARG A 5 1.07 13.82 -2.01
C ARG A 5 1.17 13.74 -3.54
N LEU A 6 0.19 13.10 -4.14
CA LEU A 6 0.18 12.91 -5.59
C LEU A 6 0.24 14.27 -6.34
N GLU A 7 -0.46 15.29 -5.84
CA GLU A 7 -0.46 16.63 -6.42
C GLU A 7 0.92 17.30 -6.39
N GLU A 8 1.65 17.15 -5.26
CA GLU A 8 3.02 17.66 -5.13
C GLU A 8 3.95 17.00 -6.14
N ILE A 9 3.75 15.69 -6.36
CA ILE A 9 4.53 14.92 -7.34
C ILE A 9 4.23 15.39 -8.77
N VAL A 10 2.96 15.67 -9.10
CA VAL A 10 2.57 16.21 -10.42
C VAL A 10 3.21 17.58 -10.64
N GLN A 11 3.22 18.46 -9.63
CA GLN A 11 3.90 19.74 -9.74
C GLN A 11 5.41 19.58 -9.95
N LYS A 12 6.01 18.62 -9.25
CA LYS A 12 7.44 18.33 -9.41
C LYS A 12 7.77 17.77 -10.80
N TYR A 13 6.89 16.97 -11.38
CA TYR A 13 7.03 16.52 -12.76
C TYR A 13 7.03 17.68 -13.76
N ARG A 14 6.10 18.63 -13.59
CA ARG A 14 6.02 19.86 -14.44
C ARG A 14 7.30 20.68 -14.38
N GLN A 15 7.96 20.72 -13.21
CA GLN A 15 9.22 21.46 -13.03
C GLN A 15 10.43 20.72 -13.62
N LEU A 16 10.49 19.40 -13.45
CA LEU A 16 11.65 18.61 -13.82
C LEU A 16 11.65 18.17 -15.30
N GLY A 17 10.46 17.95 -15.87
CA GLY A 17 10.32 17.27 -17.16
C GLY A 17 10.51 15.75 -17.04
N ASP A 18 10.14 15.00 -18.10
CA ASP A 18 10.03 13.54 -18.07
C ASP A 18 11.34 12.83 -17.69
N ALA A 19 12.43 13.14 -18.39
CA ALA A 19 13.72 12.44 -18.19
C ALA A 19 14.28 12.65 -16.76
N ALA A 20 14.25 13.89 -16.25
CA ALA A 20 14.74 14.18 -14.92
C ALA A 20 13.82 13.60 -13.83
N PHE A 21 12.51 13.53 -14.09
CA PHE A 21 11.55 12.91 -13.17
C PHE A 21 11.80 11.40 -13.04
N ARG A 22 12.00 10.67 -14.16
CA ARG A 22 12.32 9.22 -14.12
C ARG A 22 13.58 8.94 -13.32
N ASN A 23 14.61 9.77 -13.48
CA ASN A 23 15.84 9.67 -12.69
C ASN A 23 15.62 9.98 -11.20
N ALA A 24 14.71 10.89 -10.86
CA ALA A 24 14.40 11.24 -9.47
C ALA A 24 13.52 10.19 -8.76
N TYR A 25 12.75 9.40 -9.53
CA TYR A 25 11.82 8.39 -9.02
C TYR A 25 12.13 6.98 -9.57
N PRO A 26 13.33 6.41 -9.30
CA PRO A 26 13.78 5.13 -9.86
C PRO A 26 13.22 3.90 -9.13
N HIS A 27 12.22 4.08 -8.26
CA HIS A 27 11.66 3.01 -7.42
C HIS A 27 10.18 2.79 -7.74
N PRO A 28 9.66 1.57 -7.54
CA PRO A 28 8.23 1.34 -7.56
C PRO A 28 7.49 2.18 -6.51
N MET A 29 6.22 2.46 -6.78
CA MET A 29 5.36 3.26 -5.91
C MET A 29 4.07 2.53 -5.60
N LEU A 30 3.55 2.75 -4.39
CA LEU A 30 2.19 2.42 -4.00
C LEU A 30 1.39 3.70 -3.92
N VAL A 31 0.31 3.78 -4.67
CA VAL A 31 -0.65 4.89 -4.62
C VAL A 31 -1.90 4.40 -3.90
N ARG A 32 -2.23 5.01 -2.77
CA ARG A 32 -3.42 4.63 -1.99
C ARG A 32 -4.69 4.92 -2.79
N ARG A 33 -5.60 3.95 -2.85
CA ARG A 33 -6.94 4.16 -3.39
C ARG A 33 -7.88 4.61 -2.28
N ASP A 34 -8.75 5.57 -2.62
CA ASP A 34 -9.79 6.03 -1.72
C ASP A 34 -10.90 4.98 -1.54
N ALA A 35 -11.45 4.91 -0.34
CA ALA A 35 -12.64 4.10 -0.06
C ALA A 35 -13.91 4.62 -0.79
N ARG A 36 -13.83 5.72 -1.54
CA ARG A 36 -14.97 6.37 -2.21
C ARG A 36 -15.42 5.70 -3.51
N ASP A 37 -14.64 4.77 -4.06
CA ASP A 37 -15.01 4.06 -5.29
C ASP A 37 -15.99 2.89 -5.03
N GLY A 38 -17.00 3.11 -4.19
CA GLY A 38 -18.24 2.34 -4.22
C GLY A 38 -18.28 1.02 -3.45
N GLU A 39 -17.27 0.67 -2.64
CA GLU A 39 -17.35 -0.51 -1.78
C GLU A 39 -17.20 -0.12 -0.31
N SER A 40 -18.33 -0.10 0.38
CA SER A 40 -18.49 0.10 1.80
C SER A 40 -17.56 -0.84 2.61
N GLU A 41 -16.87 -0.30 3.64
CA GLU A 41 -16.17 -1.07 4.69
C GLU A 41 -17.04 -2.19 5.32
N VAL A 42 -18.32 -2.18 5.06
CA VAL A 42 -19.33 -3.12 5.59
C VAL A 42 -19.24 -4.49 4.93
N ALA A 43 -18.74 -4.61 3.70
CA ALA A 43 -18.74 -5.88 2.96
C ALA A 43 -17.74 -6.92 3.52
N PHE A 44 -16.67 -6.50 4.19
CA PHE A 44 -15.69 -7.43 4.76
C PHE A 44 -16.05 -7.94 6.15
N HIS A 45 -16.95 -7.27 6.89
CA HIS A 45 -17.39 -7.72 8.21
C HIS A 45 -18.45 -8.83 8.16
N THR A 46 -19.21 -8.95 7.06
CA THR A 46 -20.35 -9.87 6.98
C THR A 46 -19.97 -11.31 6.61
N ALA A 47 -18.78 -11.54 6.08
CA ALA A 47 -18.37 -12.89 5.67
C ALA A 47 -17.79 -13.74 6.83
N PHE A 48 -17.45 -13.16 7.99
CA PHE A 48 -16.79 -13.86 9.09
C PHE A 48 -17.54 -13.81 10.43
N MET A 49 -18.70 -13.17 10.53
CA MET A 49 -19.48 -13.15 11.78
C MET A 49 -20.73 -14.02 11.65
N SER A 50 -20.76 -15.13 12.40
CA SER A 50 -21.98 -15.88 12.63
C SER A 50 -23.01 -15.02 13.36
N ARG A 51 -24.30 -15.24 13.08
CA ARG A 51 -25.45 -14.46 13.60
C ARG A 51 -25.51 -14.30 15.12
N ASP A 52 -24.80 -15.11 15.89
CA ASP A 52 -24.79 -15.07 17.36
C ASP A 52 -23.86 -14.00 17.95
N MET A 53 -22.89 -13.50 17.21
CA MET A 53 -21.97 -12.46 17.69
C MET A 53 -22.54 -11.03 17.60
N LEU A 54 -23.57 -10.82 16.80
CA LEU A 54 -24.19 -9.51 16.58
C LEU A 54 -25.06 -9.02 17.77
N ARG A 55 -25.36 -9.89 18.71
CA ARG A 55 -26.21 -9.54 19.88
C ARG A 55 -25.42 -9.06 21.11
N GLN A 56 -24.10 -9.19 21.13
CA GLN A 56 -23.27 -8.84 22.30
C GLN A 56 -22.47 -7.55 22.17
N THR A 57 -22.54 -6.82 21.06
CA THR A 57 -21.71 -5.62 20.82
C THR A 57 -22.42 -4.29 21.08
N SER A 58 -23.61 -4.29 21.69
CA SER A 58 -24.33 -3.03 21.99
C SER A 58 -23.92 -2.34 23.30
N GLU A 59 -22.97 -2.87 24.06
CA GLU A 59 -22.60 -2.31 25.38
C GLU A 59 -21.11 -2.03 25.60
N LEU A 60 -20.28 -2.06 24.59
CA LEU A 60 -18.87 -1.69 24.76
C LEU A 60 -18.53 -0.45 23.95
N GLY A 61 -18.19 0.57 24.71
CA GLY A 61 -17.79 1.92 24.39
C GLY A 61 -17.26 2.22 22.99
N GLN A 62 -17.57 3.41 22.53
CA GLN A 62 -17.08 4.01 21.30
C GLN A 62 -15.58 3.75 21.13
N PRO A 63 -15.13 3.24 19.96
CA PRO A 63 -13.71 3.19 19.67
C PRO A 63 -13.18 4.62 19.59
N ASP A 64 -12.07 4.88 20.25
CA ASP A 64 -11.30 6.12 20.14
C ASP A 64 -10.94 6.39 18.66
N THR A 65 -11.83 7.09 17.97
CA THR A 65 -11.68 7.56 16.60
C THR A 65 -11.22 9.00 16.58
N LEU A 66 -10.09 9.30 17.17
CA LEU A 66 -9.54 10.65 17.10
C LEU A 66 -8.04 10.56 16.88
N THR A 67 -7.61 10.43 15.60
CA THR A 67 -6.34 11.05 15.13
C THR A 67 -6.06 10.92 13.64
N ASP A 68 -6.87 10.23 12.83
CA ASP A 68 -6.56 10.10 11.39
C ASP A 68 -7.63 10.71 10.43
N ALA A 69 -8.62 11.43 11.00
CA ALA A 69 -9.76 11.95 10.23
C ALA A 69 -9.49 13.24 9.41
N THR A 70 -8.27 13.76 9.44
CA THR A 70 -7.93 15.02 8.75
C THR A 70 -7.03 14.84 7.51
N ARG A 71 -6.64 13.60 7.17
CA ARG A 71 -5.85 13.34 5.97
C ARG A 71 -6.77 12.85 4.85
N GLU A 72 -6.86 13.63 3.78
CA GLU A 72 -7.50 13.24 2.51
C GLU A 72 -6.95 11.87 2.06
N PRO A 73 -7.76 10.78 2.09
CA PRO A 73 -7.23 9.43 1.94
C PRO A 73 -6.66 9.11 0.54
N GLY A 74 -7.11 9.78 -0.52
CA GLY A 74 -6.81 9.42 -1.92
C GLY A 74 -5.49 9.91 -2.50
N GLN A 75 -4.65 10.55 -1.72
CA GLN A 75 -3.45 11.22 -2.26
C GLN A 75 -2.12 10.70 -1.72
N GLN A 76 -2.15 9.68 -0.86
CA GLN A 76 -0.92 9.13 -0.29
C GLN A 76 -0.17 8.30 -1.32
N VAL A 77 1.11 8.65 -1.54
CA VAL A 77 2.05 7.91 -2.38
C VAL A 77 3.21 7.42 -1.51
N LEU A 78 3.49 6.13 -1.56
CA LEU A 78 4.53 5.49 -0.78
C LEU A 78 5.60 4.93 -1.71
N LYS A 79 6.84 5.25 -1.43
CA LYS A 79 7.99 4.70 -2.14
C LYS A 79 8.26 3.27 -1.69
N VAL A 80 8.31 2.33 -2.63
CA VAL A 80 8.73 0.95 -2.39
C VAL A 80 10.25 0.87 -2.57
N ALA A 81 10.97 1.22 -1.53
CA ALA A 81 12.42 1.24 -1.54
C ALA A 81 12.99 0.81 -0.20
N LYS A 82 14.21 0.29 -0.25
CA LYS A 82 14.96 -0.10 0.93
C LYS A 82 15.26 1.13 1.80
N ARG A 83 15.05 0.98 3.10
CA ARG A 83 15.47 1.97 4.07
C ARG A 83 16.92 1.71 4.49
N ALA A 84 17.72 2.76 4.66
CA ALA A 84 19.07 2.62 5.20
C ALA A 84 19.03 1.96 6.58
N GLY A 85 19.84 0.91 6.78
CA GLY A 85 19.89 0.14 8.03
C GLY A 85 18.73 -0.83 8.24
N GLY A 86 17.92 -1.09 7.22
CA GLY A 86 16.86 -2.11 7.29
C GLY A 86 17.42 -3.52 7.51
N PRO A 87 16.68 -4.41 8.22
CA PRO A 87 17.19 -5.70 8.70
C PRO A 87 17.45 -6.74 7.58
N PHE A 88 16.82 -6.58 6.43
CA PHE A 88 16.93 -7.53 5.30
C PHE A 88 17.50 -6.83 4.08
N GLN A 89 18.52 -7.39 3.42
CA GLN A 89 19.13 -6.79 2.23
C GLN A 89 18.44 -7.22 0.93
N ASP A 90 17.81 -8.36 0.92
CA ASP A 90 17.23 -9.07 -0.22
C ASP A 90 15.74 -8.74 -0.48
N ARG A 91 15.12 -7.93 0.39
CA ARG A 91 13.68 -7.63 0.33
C ARG A 91 13.35 -6.28 0.93
N ILE A 92 12.22 -5.71 0.54
CA ILE A 92 11.69 -4.46 1.08
C ILE A 92 10.52 -4.79 1.99
N GLY A 93 10.72 -4.70 3.31
CA GLY A 93 9.70 -5.00 4.30
C GLY A 93 8.60 -3.94 4.35
N ILE A 94 7.34 -4.39 4.38
CA ILE A 94 6.18 -3.53 4.55
C ILE A 94 5.41 -3.90 5.82
N GLY A 95 4.94 -2.89 6.54
CA GLY A 95 4.17 -3.12 7.76
C GLY A 95 3.91 -1.88 8.58
N ARG A 96 3.19 -2.04 9.69
CA ARG A 96 2.81 -0.95 10.59
C ARG A 96 3.98 -0.43 11.43
N ALA A 97 5.05 -1.20 11.56
CA ALA A 97 6.20 -0.77 12.35
C ALA A 97 6.90 0.42 11.70
N ARG A 98 7.30 1.41 12.53
CA ARG A 98 7.99 2.62 12.06
C ARG A 98 9.37 2.33 11.43
N ASN A 99 9.97 1.19 11.75
CA ASN A 99 11.24 0.73 11.19
C ASN A 99 11.09 -0.17 9.96
N ALA A 100 9.87 -0.41 9.47
CA ALA A 100 9.66 -1.06 8.18
C ALA A 100 10.22 -0.19 7.05
N ASP A 101 10.67 -0.82 5.96
CA ASP A 101 11.15 -0.09 4.78
C ASP A 101 10.00 0.75 4.18
N VAL A 102 8.82 0.15 4.05
CA VAL A 102 7.56 0.83 3.73
C VAL A 102 6.69 0.81 4.99
N SER A 103 6.62 1.93 5.69
CA SER A 103 5.80 2.04 6.91
C SER A 103 4.36 2.39 6.56
N LEU A 104 3.43 1.52 6.97
CA LEU A 104 1.99 1.70 6.91
C LEU A 104 1.44 1.76 8.34
N PRO A 105 1.39 2.92 9.00
CA PRO A 105 0.94 3.05 10.39
C PRO A 105 -0.58 2.96 10.51
N LEU A 106 -1.17 1.92 9.93
CA LEU A 106 -2.61 1.68 9.86
C LEU A 106 -3.02 0.56 10.83
N PRO A 107 -4.14 0.70 11.58
CA PRO A 107 -4.48 -0.19 12.70
C PRO A 107 -4.58 -1.68 12.33
N ARG A 108 -5.06 -2.00 11.14
CA ARG A 108 -5.27 -3.39 10.67
C ARG A 108 -4.09 -3.96 9.87
N VAL A 109 -2.99 -3.21 9.75
CA VAL A 109 -1.74 -3.69 9.17
C VAL A 109 -0.88 -4.30 10.28
N SER A 110 -0.32 -5.49 10.06
CA SER A 110 0.60 -6.14 11.01
C SER A 110 1.91 -5.36 11.14
N LYS A 111 2.62 -5.46 12.28
CA LYS A 111 3.93 -4.80 12.50
C LYS A 111 4.91 -5.11 11.37
N TYR A 112 5.03 -6.38 11.02
CA TYR A 112 5.64 -6.88 9.79
C TYR A 112 4.54 -7.62 9.04
N HIS A 113 4.05 -7.03 7.95
CA HIS A 113 2.90 -7.54 7.22
C HIS A 113 3.33 -8.45 6.08
N GLY A 114 4.33 -8.03 5.35
CA GLY A 114 4.86 -8.72 4.19
C GLY A 114 6.13 -8.05 3.69
N TYR A 115 6.49 -8.38 2.47
CA TYR A 115 7.64 -7.77 1.80
C TYR A 115 7.50 -7.83 0.30
N PHE A 116 8.19 -6.90 -0.36
CA PHE A 116 8.43 -6.92 -1.80
C PHE A 116 9.80 -7.52 -2.08
N SER A 117 9.89 -8.27 -3.17
CA SER A 117 11.12 -8.77 -3.77
C SER A 117 11.07 -8.59 -5.28
N TRP A 118 12.18 -8.81 -5.95
CA TRP A 118 12.29 -8.70 -7.41
C TRP A 118 13.14 -9.84 -7.96
N SER A 119 12.98 -10.14 -9.26
CA SER A 119 13.82 -11.09 -9.97
C SER A 119 15.27 -10.63 -10.02
N LEU A 120 16.20 -11.55 -10.29
CA LEU A 120 17.63 -11.27 -10.34
C LEU A 120 18.00 -10.21 -11.39
N ASP A 121 17.26 -10.16 -12.48
CA ASP A 121 17.41 -9.17 -13.56
C ASP A 121 16.64 -7.85 -13.29
N GLY A 122 15.89 -7.79 -12.18
CA GLY A 122 15.10 -6.62 -11.80
C GLY A 122 13.84 -6.37 -12.65
N SER A 123 13.48 -7.29 -13.54
CA SER A 123 12.36 -7.11 -14.48
C SER A 123 10.99 -7.38 -13.86
N GLU A 124 10.93 -8.23 -12.83
CA GLU A 124 9.69 -8.66 -12.19
C GLU A 124 9.68 -8.30 -10.71
N TYR A 125 8.51 -7.92 -10.23
CA TYR A 125 8.26 -7.63 -8.82
C TYR A 125 7.31 -8.66 -8.23
N PHE A 126 7.52 -8.96 -6.96
CA PHE A 126 6.70 -9.90 -6.21
C PHE A 126 6.31 -9.30 -4.86
N VAL A 127 5.14 -9.68 -4.37
CA VAL A 127 4.73 -9.44 -2.99
C VAL A 127 4.54 -10.76 -2.28
N THR A 128 4.95 -10.82 -1.01
CA THR A 128 4.80 -11.98 -0.14
C THR A 128 4.14 -11.54 1.17
N ASP A 129 3.07 -12.21 1.56
CA ASP A 129 2.49 -12.07 2.90
C ASP A 129 3.34 -12.85 3.90
N ALA A 130 3.77 -12.21 4.98
CA ALA A 130 4.62 -12.84 6.00
C ALA A 130 3.85 -13.61 7.07
N GLY A 131 2.58 -13.90 6.85
CA GLY A 131 1.65 -14.45 7.85
C GLY A 131 0.96 -13.33 8.61
N SER A 132 0.49 -12.33 7.89
CA SER A 132 -0.20 -11.17 8.49
C SER A 132 -1.56 -11.56 9.09
N LYS A 133 -2.06 -10.76 10.04
CA LYS A 133 -3.34 -11.04 10.71
C LYS A 133 -4.53 -10.91 9.78
N ASN A 134 -4.52 -9.94 8.88
CA ASN A 134 -5.67 -9.60 8.02
C ASN A 134 -5.42 -9.90 6.54
N GLY A 135 -4.30 -10.54 6.20
CA GLY A 135 -3.97 -10.98 4.84
C GLY A 135 -3.53 -9.86 3.90
N THR A 136 -2.96 -10.29 2.80
CA THR A 136 -2.61 -9.48 1.63
C THR A 136 -3.41 -9.99 0.43
N SER A 137 -3.91 -9.13 -0.44
CA SER A 137 -4.48 -9.58 -1.72
C SER A 137 -3.83 -8.86 -2.90
N VAL A 138 -3.82 -9.53 -4.06
CA VAL A 138 -3.31 -9.04 -5.34
C VAL A 138 -4.39 -9.24 -6.39
N GLY A 139 -4.83 -8.17 -7.05
CA GLY A 139 -5.92 -8.23 -8.03
C GLY A 139 -7.21 -8.80 -7.47
N GLY A 140 -7.49 -8.59 -6.17
CA GLY A 140 -8.65 -9.15 -5.48
C GLY A 140 -8.50 -10.59 -4.97
N SER A 141 -7.42 -11.30 -5.32
CA SER A 141 -7.15 -12.68 -4.86
C SER A 141 -6.24 -12.67 -3.64
N LEU A 142 -6.59 -13.47 -2.62
CA LEU A 142 -5.79 -13.59 -1.41
C LEU A 142 -4.43 -14.23 -1.72
N VAL A 143 -3.37 -13.60 -1.24
CA VAL A 143 -2.00 -14.14 -1.33
C VAL A 143 -1.81 -15.21 -0.27
N PRO A 144 -1.44 -16.46 -0.64
CA PRO A 144 -1.11 -17.47 0.34
C PRO A 144 0.10 -17.04 1.17
N ALA A 145 0.03 -17.24 2.49
CA ALA A 145 1.12 -16.84 3.38
C ALA A 145 2.45 -17.49 2.96
N LYS A 146 3.50 -16.67 2.94
CA LYS A 146 4.88 -17.05 2.59
C LYS A 146 5.09 -17.49 1.15
N GLN A 147 4.13 -17.24 0.26
CA GLN A 147 4.29 -17.46 -1.18
C GLN A 147 4.48 -16.11 -1.88
N ALA A 148 5.44 -16.05 -2.80
CA ALA A 148 5.66 -14.88 -3.64
C ALA A 148 4.62 -14.88 -4.77
N VAL A 149 3.92 -13.76 -4.93
CA VAL A 149 2.93 -13.53 -5.99
C VAL A 149 3.42 -12.39 -6.86
N PRO A 150 3.46 -12.55 -8.19
CA PRO A 150 3.92 -11.48 -9.09
C PRO A 150 2.97 -10.29 -9.05
N VAL A 151 3.54 -9.10 -9.15
CA VAL A 151 2.82 -7.83 -9.25
C VAL A 151 3.36 -7.02 -10.41
N SER A 152 2.47 -6.49 -11.22
CA SER A 152 2.78 -5.69 -12.40
C SER A 152 2.26 -4.26 -12.26
N ASN A 153 2.62 -3.43 -13.21
CA ASN A 153 2.19 -2.04 -13.25
C ASN A 153 0.65 -1.92 -13.22
N GLY A 154 0.13 -1.07 -12.34
CA GLY A 154 -1.31 -0.85 -12.16
C GLY A 154 -2.03 -1.95 -11.35
N THR A 155 -1.34 -2.96 -10.85
CA THR A 155 -1.95 -4.03 -10.04
C THR A 155 -2.44 -3.48 -8.70
N GLU A 156 -3.70 -3.79 -8.35
CA GLU A 156 -4.21 -3.50 -7.01
C GLU A 156 -3.65 -4.49 -6.00
N ILE A 157 -3.10 -3.96 -4.91
CA ILE A 157 -2.64 -4.73 -3.75
C ILE A 157 -3.39 -4.22 -2.52
N SER A 158 -3.90 -5.12 -1.67
CA SER A 158 -4.43 -4.72 -0.37
C SER A 158 -3.63 -5.32 0.77
N PHE A 159 -3.43 -4.52 1.83
CA PHE A 159 -2.84 -4.92 3.10
C PHE A 159 -3.93 -4.82 4.17
N GLY A 160 -4.54 -5.96 4.52
CA GLY A 160 -5.81 -5.95 5.23
C GLY A 160 -6.89 -5.22 4.42
N PRO A 161 -7.62 -4.25 5.00
CA PRO A 161 -8.67 -3.50 4.29
C PRO A 161 -8.14 -2.35 3.42
N TYR A 162 -6.86 -2.04 3.45
CA TYR A 162 -6.31 -0.85 2.78
C TYR A 162 -5.79 -1.19 1.39
N ARG A 163 -6.32 -0.51 0.37
CA ARG A 163 -6.04 -0.75 -1.04
C ARG A 163 -5.02 0.23 -1.60
N PHE A 164 -4.14 -0.28 -2.44
CA PHE A 164 -3.09 0.48 -3.12
C PHE A 164 -2.98 0.00 -4.57
N LEU A 165 -2.62 0.90 -5.46
CA LEU A 165 -2.16 0.54 -6.80
C LEU A 165 -0.64 0.52 -6.82
N PHE A 166 -0.08 -0.59 -7.26
CA PHE A 166 1.36 -0.74 -7.46
C PHE A 166 1.75 -0.21 -8.83
N TYR A 167 2.78 0.61 -8.88
CA TYR A 167 3.34 1.11 -10.12
C TYR A 167 4.83 0.81 -10.18
N THR A 168 5.30 0.30 -11.32
CA THR A 168 6.72 0.26 -11.66
C THR A 168 7.25 1.68 -11.80
N PRO A 169 8.58 1.92 -11.79
CA PRO A 169 9.12 3.27 -11.97
C PRO A 169 8.62 3.95 -13.24
N ASP A 170 8.66 3.25 -14.38
CA ASP A 170 8.16 3.78 -15.66
C ASP A 170 6.65 3.98 -15.64
N GLY A 171 5.88 3.00 -15.15
CA GLY A 171 4.44 3.12 -15.06
C GLY A 171 3.98 4.26 -14.15
N PHE A 172 4.75 4.55 -13.09
CA PHE A 172 4.48 5.72 -12.25
C PHE A 172 4.76 7.03 -12.98
N ALA A 173 5.88 7.11 -13.71
CA ALA A 173 6.19 8.30 -14.50
C ALA A 173 5.10 8.56 -15.56
N ASP A 174 4.62 7.51 -16.25
CA ASP A 174 3.55 7.61 -17.24
C ASP A 174 2.22 8.05 -16.62
N LEU A 175 1.87 7.53 -15.42
CA LEU A 175 0.73 7.99 -14.65
C LEU A 175 0.80 9.49 -14.36
N ILE A 176 1.96 9.96 -13.87
CA ILE A 176 2.15 11.37 -13.53
C ILE A 176 2.14 12.25 -14.77
N ALA A 177 2.78 11.81 -15.86
CA ALA A 177 2.75 12.51 -17.15
C ALA A 177 1.32 12.71 -17.67
N SER A 178 0.46 11.70 -17.55
CA SER A 178 -0.95 11.78 -17.97
C SER A 178 -1.75 12.80 -17.14
N ARG A 179 -1.41 12.97 -15.85
CA ARG A 179 -2.07 13.92 -14.93
C ARG A 179 -1.50 15.33 -14.99
N ALA A 180 -0.32 15.48 -15.57
CA ALA A 180 0.36 16.79 -15.72
C ALA A 180 -0.10 17.54 -16.98
N ARG A 181 -0.80 16.88 -17.90
CA ARG A 181 -1.42 17.49 -19.10
C ARG A 181 -2.66 18.27 -18.72
#